data_7e823bd1a843593ec7523729f0aad027
#
_entry.id   7e823bd1a843593ec7523729f0aad027
#
_cell.length_a   1.000
_cell.length_b   1.000
_cell.length_c   1.000
_cell.angle_alpha   90.00
_cell.angle_beta   90.00
_cell.angle_gamma   90.00
#
_symmetry.space_group_name_H-M   'P 1'
#
loop_
_entity.id
_entity.type
_entity.pdbx_description
1 polymer ?
#
loop_
_entity_poly.entity_id
_entity_poly.type
_entity_poly.pdbx_seq_one_letter_code
_entity_poly.pdbx_strand_id
1 'polypeptide(L)'
;VGSFGYFISPMYTSYSLINNGWIHTLYIFTIFLVIGLVIAFFVRSPSLSESIEKPSDQNTMSALKEAFKTKSYVLLTAGFFVCGFHITLVGTHVPTYVIDRGLETWTAAAILSLIGLFNIFGSLFSGYLSTKMKKKVILAAIYALRGISICLFIFLPASNINAFIFGASFGFLWLSTVPATSGIVAQMFGTKHLGMLYGIVFLSHQIGSFFGSFLGGLFHDIYGSYDYAWYLAIALSIFAAIIHVPIKEEPVLRLKTE
;
A
#
# COMPACT_ATOMS: atom_id res chain seq x y z
N VAL A 1 -8.01 4.27 11.26
CA VAL A 1 -7.20 5.18 12.10
C VAL A 1 -6.00 5.69 11.31
N GLY A 2 -5.13 4.81 10.74
CA GLY A 2 -3.93 5.24 10.02
C GLY A 2 -4.21 6.17 8.83
N SER A 3 -5.21 5.87 8.01
CA SER A 3 -5.60 6.70 6.86
C SER A 3 -6.11 8.08 7.27
N PHE A 4 -6.78 8.18 8.41
CA PHE A 4 -7.22 9.47 8.95
C PHE A 4 -6.02 10.31 9.43
N GLY A 5 -5.03 9.68 10.05
CA GLY A 5 -3.77 10.34 10.37
C GLY A 5 -3.05 10.83 9.10
N TYR A 6 -3.01 10.01 8.05
CA TYR A 6 -2.42 10.38 6.77
C TYR A 6 -3.18 11.51 6.05
N PHE A 7 -4.47 11.67 6.32
CA PHE A 7 -5.26 12.82 5.83
C PHE A 7 -4.89 14.13 6.54
N ILE A 8 -4.80 14.14 7.87
CA ILE A 8 -4.59 15.36 8.65
C ILE A 8 -3.13 15.79 8.66
N SER A 9 -2.19 14.81 8.79
CA SER A 9 -0.79 15.07 9.08
C SER A 9 -0.08 15.94 8.02
N PRO A 10 -0.24 15.78 6.70
CA PRO A 10 0.49 16.59 5.72
C PRO A 10 0.13 18.08 5.78
N MET A 11 -1.16 18.39 5.89
CA MET A 11 -1.63 19.77 5.99
C MET A 11 -1.17 20.42 7.29
N TYR A 12 -1.30 19.70 8.41
CA TYR A 12 -0.80 20.17 9.69
C TYR A 12 0.72 20.38 9.67
N THR A 13 1.47 19.43 9.09
CA THR A 13 2.94 19.51 8.99
C THR A 13 3.36 20.73 8.17
N SER A 14 2.74 20.94 7.01
CA SER A 14 3.02 22.10 6.16
C SER A 14 2.76 23.41 6.90
N TYR A 15 1.62 23.54 7.55
CA TYR A 15 1.28 24.72 8.35
C TYR A 15 2.27 24.93 9.51
N SER A 16 2.58 23.88 10.28
CA SER A 16 3.43 23.95 11.45
C SER A 16 4.89 24.28 11.10
N LEU A 17 5.40 23.72 9.99
CA LEU A 17 6.76 24.01 9.52
C LEU A 17 6.94 25.48 9.16
N ILE A 18 5.94 26.07 8.48
CA ILE A 18 5.98 27.48 8.04
C ILE A 18 5.88 28.44 9.25
N ASN A 19 4.99 28.16 10.20
CA ASN A 19 4.67 29.10 11.27
C ASN A 19 5.49 28.90 12.55
N ASN A 20 5.89 27.65 12.87
CA ASN A 20 6.50 27.29 14.15
C ASN A 20 7.86 26.60 14.00
N GLY A 21 8.26 26.26 12.78
CA GLY A 21 9.51 25.57 12.50
C GLY A 21 9.48 24.06 12.79
N TRP A 22 10.56 23.40 12.40
CA TRP A 22 10.64 21.93 12.42
C TRP A 22 10.73 21.33 13.83
N ILE A 23 11.40 22.00 14.78
CA ILE A 23 11.55 21.53 16.15
C ILE A 23 10.18 21.42 16.84
N HIS A 24 9.37 22.48 16.73
CA HIS A 24 8.01 22.49 17.31
C HIS A 24 7.13 21.40 16.68
N THR A 25 7.23 21.21 15.38
CA THR A 25 6.47 20.17 14.67
C THR A 25 6.83 18.78 15.20
N LEU A 26 8.12 18.49 15.44
CA LEU A 26 8.56 17.23 16.03
C LEU A 26 8.05 17.02 17.46
N TYR A 27 8.02 18.08 18.29
CA TYR A 27 7.45 17.97 19.64
C TYR A 27 5.98 17.56 19.62
N ILE A 28 5.19 18.15 18.72
CA ILE A 28 3.77 17.77 18.60
C ILE A 28 3.62 16.31 18.17
N PHE A 29 4.39 15.83 17.18
CA PHE A 29 4.35 14.41 16.82
C PHE A 29 4.80 13.49 17.95
N THR A 30 5.79 13.90 18.76
CA THR A 30 6.22 13.15 19.95
C THR A 30 5.09 13.04 20.97
N ILE A 31 4.30 14.10 21.19
CA ILE A 31 3.13 14.06 22.08
C ILE A 31 2.11 13.02 21.58
N PHE A 32 1.81 12.97 20.27
CA PHE A 32 0.91 11.94 19.71
C PHE A 32 1.45 10.52 19.90
N LEU A 33 2.77 10.31 19.79
CA LEU A 33 3.38 9.01 20.05
C LEU A 33 3.24 8.61 21.53
N VAL A 34 3.43 9.54 22.46
CA VAL A 34 3.26 9.30 23.90
C VAL A 34 1.80 8.96 24.21
N ILE A 35 0.83 9.68 23.64
CA ILE A 35 -0.59 9.37 23.77
C ILE A 35 -0.88 7.95 23.26
N GLY A 36 -0.33 7.60 22.09
CA GLY A 36 -0.46 6.24 21.54
C GLY A 36 0.12 5.17 22.45
N LEU A 37 1.27 5.42 23.07
CA LEU A 37 1.88 4.54 24.05
C LEU A 37 0.97 4.33 25.28
N VAL A 38 0.43 5.42 25.83
CA VAL A 38 -0.50 5.36 26.97
C VAL A 38 -1.75 4.54 26.60
N ILE A 39 -2.35 4.77 25.44
CA ILE A 39 -3.51 4.01 24.97
C ILE A 39 -3.17 2.51 24.85
N ALA A 40 -1.96 2.18 24.35
CA ALA A 40 -1.54 0.78 24.18
C ALA A 40 -1.51 0.02 25.52
N PHE A 41 -1.24 0.67 26.65
CA PHE A 41 -1.32 0.04 27.98
C PHE A 41 -2.75 -0.40 28.36
N PHE A 42 -3.77 0.26 27.83
CA PHE A 42 -5.17 -0.08 28.10
C PHE A 42 -5.74 -1.10 27.13
N VAL A 43 -5.05 -1.36 26.02
CA VAL A 43 -5.47 -2.38 25.06
C VAL A 43 -5.10 -3.76 25.62
N ARG A 44 -6.07 -4.43 26.25
CA ARG A 44 -5.92 -5.84 26.61
C ARG A 44 -5.96 -6.67 25.33
N SER A 45 -4.91 -7.44 25.08
CA SER A 45 -5.00 -8.53 24.10
C SER A 45 -6.11 -9.47 24.56
N PRO A 46 -7.11 -9.80 23.72
CA PRO A 46 -7.97 -10.92 24.03
C PRO A 46 -7.05 -12.11 24.34
N SER A 47 -7.24 -12.79 25.46
CA SER A 47 -6.54 -14.04 25.71
C SER A 47 -6.72 -14.88 24.44
N LEU A 48 -5.66 -15.54 23.98
CA LEU A 48 -5.69 -16.56 22.92
C LEU A 48 -6.49 -17.77 23.44
N SER A 49 -7.72 -17.50 23.93
CA SER A 49 -8.69 -18.46 24.35
C SER A 49 -9.26 -19.04 23.06
N GLU A 50 -8.71 -20.20 22.68
CA GLU A 50 -9.44 -21.25 21.99
C GLU A 50 -10.25 -20.79 20.77
N SER A 51 -9.58 -20.35 19.71
CA SER A 51 -10.07 -20.72 18.40
C SER A 51 -9.95 -22.25 18.35
N ILE A 52 -11.11 -22.93 18.40
CA ILE A 52 -11.25 -24.37 18.17
C ILE A 52 -10.96 -24.60 16.68
N GLU A 53 -9.74 -24.29 16.25
CA GLU A 53 -9.22 -24.79 14.98
C GLU A 53 -8.72 -26.21 15.28
N LYS A 54 -9.29 -27.19 14.57
CA LYS A 54 -8.75 -28.56 14.56
C LYS A 54 -7.23 -28.45 14.39
N PRO A 55 -6.43 -29.10 15.22
CA PRO A 55 -4.99 -29.04 15.11
C PRO A 55 -4.58 -29.60 13.74
N SER A 56 -4.30 -28.74 12.77
CA SER A 56 -3.63 -29.20 11.57
C SER A 56 -2.20 -29.54 11.97
N ASP A 57 -1.73 -30.75 11.71
CA ASP A 57 -0.38 -31.21 12.03
C ASP A 57 0.72 -30.52 11.21
N GLN A 58 0.37 -29.49 10.43
CA GLN A 58 1.33 -28.81 9.58
C GLN A 58 2.28 -27.93 10.39
N ASN A 59 3.59 -28.25 10.30
CA ASN A 59 4.67 -27.43 10.82
C ASN A 59 4.82 -26.13 9.98
N THR A 60 5.24 -25.03 10.62
CA THR A 60 5.51 -23.72 10.03
C THR A 60 6.39 -23.78 8.78
N MET A 61 7.48 -24.59 8.82
CA MET A 61 8.39 -24.76 7.68
C MET A 61 7.72 -25.49 6.50
N SER A 62 6.84 -26.44 6.79
CA SER A 62 6.07 -27.16 5.75
C SER A 62 5.06 -26.23 5.08
N ALA A 63 4.38 -25.37 5.86
CA ALA A 63 3.47 -24.35 5.32
C ALA A 63 4.20 -23.36 4.41
N LEU A 64 5.40 -22.95 4.79
CA LEU A 64 6.23 -22.06 3.99
C LEU A 64 6.66 -22.71 2.67
N LYS A 65 7.15 -23.96 2.72
CA LYS A 65 7.53 -24.72 1.52
C LYS A 65 6.33 -24.94 0.58
N GLU A 66 5.14 -25.22 1.11
CA GLU A 66 3.90 -25.36 0.35
C GLU A 66 3.54 -24.03 -0.35
N ALA A 67 3.64 -22.91 0.36
CA ALA A 67 3.34 -21.61 -0.17
C ALA A 67 4.26 -21.24 -1.35
N PHE A 68 5.57 -21.39 -1.21
CA PHE A 68 6.52 -21.11 -2.30
C PHE A 68 6.43 -22.08 -3.48
N LYS A 69 5.91 -23.29 -3.31
CA LYS A 69 5.58 -24.18 -4.42
C LYS A 69 4.29 -23.79 -5.13
N THR A 70 3.45 -22.97 -4.51
CA THR A 70 2.16 -22.56 -5.06
C THR A 70 2.35 -21.33 -5.96
N LYS A 71 2.25 -21.51 -7.28
CA LYS A 71 2.43 -20.45 -8.28
C LYS A 71 1.59 -19.19 -7.96
N SER A 72 0.36 -19.36 -7.53
CA SER A 72 -0.53 -18.24 -7.17
C SER A 72 0.02 -17.38 -6.03
N TYR A 73 0.65 -17.99 -5.03
CA TYR A 73 1.28 -17.27 -3.92
C TYR A 73 2.51 -16.48 -4.37
N VAL A 74 3.34 -17.08 -5.22
CA VAL A 74 4.53 -16.40 -5.76
C VAL A 74 4.13 -15.19 -6.62
N LEU A 75 3.11 -15.34 -7.48
CA LEU A 75 2.59 -14.24 -8.29
C LEU A 75 1.98 -13.13 -7.42
N LEU A 76 1.23 -13.48 -6.38
CA LEU A 76 0.66 -12.55 -5.43
C LEU A 76 1.75 -11.76 -4.71
N THR A 77 2.80 -12.45 -4.25
CA THR A 77 3.97 -11.86 -3.58
C THR A 77 4.71 -10.88 -4.51
N ALA A 78 4.94 -11.28 -5.76
CA ALA A 78 5.56 -10.41 -6.76
C ALA A 78 4.69 -9.18 -7.08
N GLY A 79 3.37 -9.34 -7.16
CA GLY A 79 2.45 -8.22 -7.36
C GLY A 79 2.43 -7.24 -6.19
N PHE A 80 2.54 -7.76 -4.97
CA PHE A 80 2.53 -6.90 -3.78
C PHE A 80 3.85 -6.10 -3.60
N PHE A 81 4.95 -6.56 -4.18
CA PHE A 81 6.17 -5.75 -4.37
C PHE A 81 5.86 -4.43 -5.08
N VAL A 82 5.09 -4.49 -6.15
CA VAL A 82 4.72 -3.30 -6.94
C VAL A 82 3.87 -2.33 -6.12
N CYS A 83 3.02 -2.85 -5.22
CA CYS A 83 2.28 -1.99 -4.29
C CYS A 83 3.23 -1.14 -3.46
N GLY A 84 4.23 -1.76 -2.83
CA GLY A 84 5.24 -1.06 -2.03
C GLY A 84 6.00 -0.02 -2.82
N PHE A 85 6.46 -0.38 -4.02
CA PHE A 85 7.13 0.53 -4.93
C PHE A 85 6.33 1.80 -5.19
N HIS A 86 5.05 1.65 -5.58
CA HIS A 86 4.18 2.78 -5.87
C HIS A 86 3.94 3.69 -4.66
N ILE A 87 3.64 3.08 -3.51
CA ILE A 87 3.31 3.82 -2.29
C ILE A 87 4.48 4.70 -1.87
N THR A 88 5.69 4.17 -1.85
CA THR A 88 6.84 4.95 -1.40
C THR A 88 7.35 5.91 -2.47
N LEU A 89 7.32 5.55 -3.75
CA LEU A 89 7.63 6.50 -4.82
C LEU A 89 6.72 7.74 -4.71
N VAL A 90 5.41 7.53 -4.63
CA VAL A 90 4.44 8.63 -4.53
C VAL A 90 4.59 9.39 -3.21
N GLY A 91 4.63 8.68 -2.08
CA GLY A 91 4.71 9.32 -0.77
C GLY A 91 5.97 10.14 -0.55
N THR A 92 7.10 9.72 -1.14
CA THR A 92 8.41 10.38 -0.98
C THR A 92 8.62 11.49 -2.01
N HIS A 93 8.28 11.25 -3.28
CA HIS A 93 8.75 12.10 -4.38
C HIS A 93 7.68 13.01 -4.97
N VAL A 94 6.36 12.75 -4.79
CA VAL A 94 5.32 13.67 -5.27
C VAL A 94 5.46 15.07 -4.72
N PRO A 95 5.80 15.31 -3.44
CA PRO A 95 5.98 16.66 -2.94
C PRO A 95 7.02 17.46 -3.73
N THR A 96 8.19 16.90 -3.97
CA THR A 96 9.24 17.56 -4.75
C THR A 96 8.86 17.66 -6.22
N TYR A 97 8.33 16.58 -6.81
CA TYR A 97 7.93 16.55 -8.21
C TYR A 97 6.93 17.65 -8.60
N VAL A 98 5.95 17.95 -7.75
CA VAL A 98 4.97 19.01 -8.07
C VAL A 98 5.58 20.41 -7.94
N ILE A 99 6.52 20.60 -7.02
CA ILE A 99 7.28 21.84 -6.87
C ILE A 99 8.18 22.05 -8.08
N ASP A 100 8.90 21.03 -8.55
CA ASP A 100 9.75 21.08 -9.74
C ASP A 100 8.93 21.41 -11.01
N ARG A 101 7.64 21.08 -11.00
CA ARG A 101 6.69 21.46 -12.08
C ARG A 101 6.04 22.83 -11.87
N GLY A 102 6.52 23.64 -10.93
CA GLY A 102 6.07 25.01 -10.69
C GLY A 102 4.78 25.15 -9.87
N LEU A 103 4.32 24.07 -9.20
CA LEU A 103 3.20 24.15 -8.29
C LEU A 103 3.65 24.56 -6.88
N GLU A 104 2.73 25.10 -6.10
CA GLU A 104 3.01 25.59 -4.75
C GLU A 104 3.16 24.42 -3.73
N THR A 105 3.93 24.67 -2.66
CA THR A 105 4.17 23.67 -1.59
C THR A 105 2.88 23.18 -0.94
N TRP A 106 1.86 24.02 -0.80
CA TRP A 106 0.58 23.62 -0.25
C TRP A 106 -0.13 22.56 -1.12
N THR A 107 0.07 22.62 -2.44
CA THR A 107 -0.46 21.59 -3.36
C THR A 107 0.10 20.22 -3.07
N ALA A 108 1.39 20.14 -2.74
CA ALA A 108 2.04 18.89 -2.33
C ALA A 108 1.38 18.30 -1.07
N ALA A 109 1.17 19.14 -0.04
CA ALA A 109 0.50 18.74 1.19
C ALA A 109 -0.96 18.32 0.93
N ALA A 110 -1.67 19.04 0.07
CA ALA A 110 -3.04 18.73 -0.31
C ALA A 110 -3.17 17.38 -1.03
N ILE A 111 -2.24 17.04 -1.96
CA ILE A 111 -2.21 15.73 -2.62
C ILE A 111 -2.11 14.61 -1.58
N LEU A 112 -1.13 14.70 -0.67
CA LEU A 112 -0.93 13.66 0.36
C LEU A 112 -2.15 13.54 1.29
N SER A 113 -2.77 14.66 1.63
CA SER A 113 -4.01 14.66 2.42
C SER A 113 -5.17 14.04 1.67
N LEU A 114 -5.35 14.35 0.39
CA LEU A 114 -6.36 13.71 -0.45
C LEU A 114 -6.12 12.20 -0.58
N ILE A 115 -4.86 11.77 -0.72
CA ILE A 115 -4.52 10.35 -0.68
C ILE A 115 -5.00 9.71 0.62
N GLY A 116 -4.74 10.33 1.77
CA GLY A 116 -5.19 9.84 3.07
C GLY A 116 -6.71 9.76 3.19
N LEU A 117 -7.41 10.80 2.74
CA LEU A 117 -8.88 10.87 2.77
C LEU A 117 -9.51 9.80 1.89
N PHE A 118 -9.14 9.75 0.62
CA PHE A 118 -9.72 8.81 -0.33
C PHE A 118 -9.33 7.36 -0.06
N ASN A 119 -8.20 7.12 0.60
CA ASN A 119 -7.80 5.79 1.06
C ASN A 119 -8.79 5.20 2.08
N ILE A 120 -9.46 6.01 2.89
CA ILE A 120 -10.53 5.53 3.79
C ILE A 120 -11.64 4.86 2.96
N PHE A 121 -12.14 5.57 1.96
CA PHE A 121 -13.21 5.07 1.10
C PHE A 121 -12.76 3.89 0.25
N GLY A 122 -11.58 3.98 -0.35
CA GLY A 122 -11.03 2.94 -1.22
C GLY A 122 -10.79 1.61 -0.49
N SER A 123 -10.21 1.64 0.70
CA SER A 123 -9.95 0.44 1.48
C SER A 123 -11.25 -0.25 1.94
N LEU A 124 -12.25 0.52 2.38
CA LEU A 124 -13.57 0.00 2.74
C LEU A 124 -14.29 -0.60 1.53
N PHE A 125 -14.25 0.11 0.40
CA PHE A 125 -14.86 -0.35 -0.85
C PHE A 125 -14.21 -1.63 -1.37
N SER A 126 -12.88 -1.71 -1.36
CA SER A 126 -12.16 -2.93 -1.74
C SER A 126 -12.46 -4.10 -0.78
N GLY A 127 -12.56 -3.84 0.52
CA GLY A 127 -12.99 -4.83 1.49
C GLY A 127 -14.38 -5.38 1.17
N TYR A 128 -15.34 -4.49 0.89
CA TYR A 128 -16.69 -4.88 0.46
C TYR A 128 -16.68 -5.67 -0.85
N LEU A 129 -15.98 -5.19 -1.87
CA LEU A 129 -15.88 -5.90 -3.16
C LEU A 129 -15.25 -7.30 -3.01
N SER A 130 -14.30 -7.46 -2.08
CA SER A 130 -13.64 -8.74 -1.80
C SER A 130 -14.60 -9.82 -1.29
N THR A 131 -15.80 -9.44 -0.82
CA THR A 131 -16.88 -10.37 -0.45
C THR A 131 -17.80 -10.75 -1.62
N LYS A 132 -17.75 -9.98 -2.71
CA LYS A 132 -18.68 -10.12 -3.86
C LYS A 132 -18.01 -10.62 -5.13
N MET A 133 -16.72 -10.37 -5.29
CA MET A 133 -15.97 -10.64 -6.51
C MET A 133 -14.69 -11.42 -6.21
N LYS A 134 -14.13 -12.04 -7.27
CA LYS A 134 -12.79 -12.64 -7.18
C LYS A 134 -11.75 -11.57 -6.85
N LYS A 135 -11.00 -11.75 -5.77
CA LYS A 135 -10.03 -10.79 -5.24
C LYS A 135 -8.90 -10.50 -6.24
N LYS A 136 -8.51 -11.48 -7.05
CA LYS A 136 -7.52 -11.31 -8.13
C LYS A 136 -7.95 -10.28 -9.18
N VAL A 137 -9.25 -10.23 -9.50
CA VAL A 137 -9.81 -9.26 -10.46
C VAL A 137 -9.75 -7.85 -9.84
N ILE A 138 -10.07 -7.73 -8.56
CA ILE A 138 -9.95 -6.47 -7.81
C ILE A 138 -8.50 -5.99 -7.83
N LEU A 139 -7.54 -6.86 -7.53
CA LEU A 139 -6.11 -6.52 -7.55
C LEU A 139 -5.64 -6.11 -8.94
N ALA A 140 -5.97 -6.88 -9.98
CA ALA A 140 -5.62 -6.54 -11.36
C ALA A 140 -6.19 -5.17 -11.76
N ALA A 141 -7.45 -4.89 -11.42
CA ALA A 141 -8.10 -3.61 -11.69
C ALA A 141 -7.43 -2.45 -10.93
N ILE A 142 -7.11 -2.64 -9.65
CA ILE A 142 -6.43 -1.62 -8.85
C ILE A 142 -5.08 -1.26 -9.47
N TYR A 143 -4.26 -2.24 -9.86
CA TYR A 143 -2.97 -1.96 -10.48
C TYR A 143 -3.11 -1.29 -11.84
N ALA A 144 -4.04 -1.73 -12.69
CA ALA A 144 -4.31 -1.08 -13.97
C ALA A 144 -4.74 0.39 -13.78
N LEU A 145 -5.67 0.64 -12.85
CA LEU A 145 -6.16 2.00 -12.55
C LEU A 145 -5.07 2.89 -11.94
N ARG A 146 -4.15 2.34 -11.12
CA ARG A 146 -2.97 3.08 -10.65
C ARG A 146 -2.09 3.53 -11.81
N GLY A 147 -1.81 2.64 -12.77
CA GLY A 147 -1.05 2.98 -13.97
C GLY A 147 -1.71 4.10 -14.76
N ILE A 148 -3.04 4.04 -14.95
CA ILE A 148 -3.80 5.10 -15.62
C ILE A 148 -3.71 6.41 -14.81
N SER A 149 -3.87 6.37 -13.49
CA SER A 149 -3.79 7.56 -12.64
C SER A 149 -2.40 8.22 -12.73
N ILE A 150 -1.32 7.42 -12.72
CA ILE A 150 0.05 7.92 -12.90
C ILE A 150 0.22 8.52 -14.30
N CYS A 151 -0.23 7.83 -15.36
CA CYS A 151 -0.16 8.35 -16.73
C CYS A 151 -0.84 9.73 -16.85
N LEU A 152 -2.06 9.85 -16.36
CA LEU A 152 -2.78 11.14 -16.39
C LEU A 152 -2.01 12.22 -15.63
N PHE A 153 -1.47 11.89 -14.46
CA PHE A 153 -0.73 12.84 -13.63
C PHE A 153 0.53 13.40 -14.30
N ILE A 154 1.30 12.55 -14.98
CA ILE A 154 2.58 12.96 -15.56
C ILE A 154 2.44 13.57 -16.96
N PHE A 155 1.48 13.10 -17.78
CA PHE A 155 1.33 13.56 -19.18
C PHE A 155 0.38 14.74 -19.34
N LEU A 156 -0.54 15.00 -18.41
CA LEU A 156 -1.37 16.18 -18.43
C LEU A 156 -0.59 17.42 -17.93
N PRO A 157 -1.02 18.63 -18.34
CA PRO A 157 -0.40 19.88 -17.87
C PRO A 157 -0.38 19.96 -16.34
N ALA A 158 0.73 20.46 -15.79
CA ALA A 158 0.83 20.70 -14.35
C ALA A 158 -0.20 21.75 -13.92
N SER A 159 -1.11 21.36 -13.07
CA SER A 159 -2.14 22.21 -12.49
C SER A 159 -2.61 21.64 -11.16
N ASN A 160 -3.13 22.49 -10.29
CA ASN A 160 -3.72 22.05 -9.02
C ASN A 160 -4.87 21.06 -9.24
N ILE A 161 -5.67 21.24 -10.30
CA ILE A 161 -6.77 20.33 -10.62
C ILE A 161 -6.25 18.94 -10.96
N ASN A 162 -5.26 18.83 -11.85
CA ASN A 162 -4.63 17.54 -12.18
C ASN A 162 -4.02 16.87 -10.94
N ALA A 163 -3.32 17.65 -10.12
CA ALA A 163 -2.71 17.20 -8.86
C ALA A 163 -3.76 16.64 -7.87
N PHE A 164 -4.91 17.32 -7.74
CA PHE A 164 -5.97 16.87 -6.84
C PHE A 164 -6.73 15.65 -7.37
N ILE A 165 -6.95 15.57 -8.68
CA ILE A 165 -7.52 14.37 -9.32
C ILE A 165 -6.60 13.17 -9.10
N PHE A 166 -5.28 13.37 -9.24
CA PHE A 166 -4.30 12.33 -8.93
C PHE A 166 -4.38 11.93 -7.44
N GLY A 167 -4.33 12.90 -6.52
CA GLY A 167 -4.41 12.63 -5.08
C GLY A 167 -5.66 11.84 -4.70
N ALA A 168 -6.81 12.19 -5.25
CA ALA A 168 -8.08 11.50 -5.00
C ALA A 168 -8.12 10.11 -5.63
N SER A 169 -7.80 9.98 -6.91
CA SER A 169 -7.85 8.69 -7.63
C SER A 169 -6.81 7.70 -7.12
N PHE A 170 -5.57 8.14 -6.98
CA PHE A 170 -4.50 7.28 -6.46
C PHE A 170 -4.73 6.94 -4.99
N GLY A 171 -5.25 7.90 -4.20
CA GLY A 171 -5.63 7.70 -2.81
C GLY A 171 -6.72 6.63 -2.64
N PHE A 172 -7.75 6.64 -3.47
CA PHE A 172 -8.78 5.60 -3.48
C PHE A 172 -8.20 4.21 -3.72
N LEU A 173 -7.12 4.11 -4.50
CA LEU A 173 -6.44 2.87 -4.81
C LEU A 173 -5.29 2.53 -3.83
N TRP A 174 -4.94 3.44 -2.89
CA TRP A 174 -3.70 3.42 -2.08
C TRP A 174 -3.47 2.12 -1.32
N LEU A 175 -4.28 1.81 -0.32
CA LEU A 175 -4.22 0.55 0.44
C LEU A 175 -5.35 -0.42 0.09
N SER A 176 -6.06 -0.17 -0.99
CA SER A 176 -7.18 -1.02 -1.45
C SER A 176 -6.73 -2.44 -1.83
N THR A 177 -5.43 -2.66 -2.05
CA THR A 177 -4.84 -3.98 -2.30
C THR A 177 -4.76 -4.85 -1.05
N VAL A 178 -4.68 -4.25 0.15
CA VAL A 178 -4.42 -4.97 1.42
C VAL A 178 -5.52 -5.99 1.76
N PRO A 179 -6.83 -5.63 1.76
CA PRO A 179 -7.89 -6.59 2.10
C PRO A 179 -7.95 -7.76 1.12
N ALA A 180 -7.80 -7.48 -0.18
CA ALA A 180 -7.85 -8.50 -1.21
C ALA A 180 -6.64 -9.46 -1.12
N THR A 181 -5.43 -8.92 -0.90
CA THR A 181 -4.20 -9.71 -0.80
C THR A 181 -4.21 -10.64 0.41
N SER A 182 -4.52 -10.12 1.60
CA SER A 182 -4.62 -10.93 2.82
C SER A 182 -5.74 -11.97 2.70
N GLY A 183 -6.86 -11.59 2.07
CA GLY A 183 -7.99 -12.48 1.81
C GLY A 183 -7.63 -13.64 0.87
N ILE A 184 -6.80 -13.44 -0.16
CA ILE A 184 -6.31 -14.53 -1.03
C ILE A 184 -5.43 -15.49 -0.24
N VAL A 185 -4.49 -14.98 0.57
CA VAL A 185 -3.61 -15.82 1.41
C VAL A 185 -4.45 -16.67 2.38
N ALA A 186 -5.41 -16.04 3.06
CA ALA A 186 -6.32 -16.74 3.98
C ALA A 186 -7.15 -17.83 3.26
N GLN A 187 -7.65 -17.53 2.06
CA GLN A 187 -8.44 -18.47 1.27
C GLN A 187 -7.64 -19.66 0.77
N MET A 188 -6.37 -19.43 0.40
CA MET A 188 -5.50 -20.49 -0.13
C MET A 188 -4.94 -21.39 0.96
N PHE A 189 -4.51 -20.84 2.10
CA PHE A 189 -3.75 -21.58 3.12
C PHE A 189 -4.44 -21.72 4.47
N GLY A 190 -5.63 -21.13 4.63
CA GLY A 190 -6.32 -21.07 5.93
C GLY A 190 -5.74 -20.00 6.84
N THR A 191 -6.27 -19.92 8.07
CA THR A 191 -5.95 -18.87 9.05
C THR A 191 -4.77 -19.22 9.96
N LYS A 192 -4.47 -20.51 10.17
CA LYS A 192 -3.43 -20.98 11.12
C LYS A 192 -2.05 -20.34 10.89
N HIS A 193 -1.59 -20.27 9.64
CA HIS A 193 -0.28 -19.71 9.28
C HIS A 193 -0.40 -18.34 8.56
N LEU A 194 -1.58 -17.71 8.60
CA LEU A 194 -1.86 -16.47 7.87
C LEU A 194 -0.87 -15.35 8.22
N GLY A 195 -0.60 -15.15 9.50
CA GLY A 195 0.32 -14.10 9.95
C GLY A 195 1.72 -14.22 9.35
N MET A 196 2.26 -15.45 9.33
CA MET A 196 3.58 -15.72 8.74
C MET A 196 3.56 -15.58 7.22
N LEU A 197 2.61 -16.22 6.54
CA LEU A 197 2.55 -16.22 5.07
C LEU A 197 2.25 -14.82 4.53
N TYR A 198 1.32 -14.11 5.14
CA TYR A 198 1.06 -12.71 4.77
C TYR A 198 2.23 -11.80 5.13
N GLY A 199 2.93 -12.07 6.24
CA GLY A 199 4.15 -11.36 6.62
C GLY A 199 5.24 -11.42 5.54
N ILE A 200 5.41 -12.56 4.86
CA ILE A 200 6.35 -12.71 3.74
C ILE A 200 5.88 -11.94 2.50
N VAL A 201 4.58 -11.97 2.19
CA VAL A 201 4.00 -11.13 1.14
C VAL A 201 4.25 -9.66 1.47
N PHE A 202 4.10 -9.27 2.74
CA PHE A 202 4.35 -7.90 3.19
C PHE A 202 5.84 -7.55 3.18
N LEU A 203 6.75 -8.49 3.42
CA LEU A 203 8.19 -8.29 3.25
C LEU A 203 8.53 -7.93 1.79
N SER A 204 7.91 -8.61 0.83
CA SER A 204 8.06 -8.25 -0.59
C SER A 204 7.61 -6.81 -0.87
N HIS A 205 6.51 -6.37 -0.26
CA HIS A 205 6.05 -4.98 -0.32
C HIS A 205 7.13 -4.02 0.24
N GLN A 206 7.75 -4.35 1.38
CA GLN A 206 8.79 -3.49 1.97
C GLN A 206 10.05 -3.42 1.09
N ILE A 207 10.42 -4.51 0.42
CA ILE A 207 11.50 -4.51 -0.58
C ILE A 207 11.11 -3.60 -1.76
N GLY A 208 9.87 -3.68 -2.24
CA GLY A 208 9.35 -2.77 -3.26
C GLY A 208 9.38 -1.32 -2.80
N SER A 209 9.03 -1.06 -1.54
CA SER A 209 9.07 0.25 -0.91
C SER A 209 10.48 0.86 -0.90
N PHE A 210 11.47 0.05 -0.56
CA PHE A 210 12.87 0.47 -0.64
C PHE A 210 13.23 0.92 -2.06
N PHE A 211 12.92 0.11 -3.07
CA PHE A 211 13.23 0.45 -4.46
C PHE A 211 12.44 1.66 -4.97
N GLY A 212 11.19 1.83 -4.57
CA GLY A 212 10.38 2.99 -4.95
C GLY A 212 10.97 4.31 -4.46
N SER A 213 11.36 4.36 -3.20
CA SER A 213 12.02 5.54 -2.64
C SER A 213 13.44 5.74 -3.20
N PHE A 214 14.25 4.68 -3.22
CA PHE A 214 15.65 4.74 -3.66
C PHE A 214 15.80 5.11 -5.15
N LEU A 215 15.09 4.42 -6.04
CA LEU A 215 15.20 4.67 -7.48
C LEU A 215 14.60 6.03 -7.88
N GLY A 216 13.56 6.49 -7.17
CA GLY A 216 13.02 7.83 -7.39
C GLY A 216 14.10 8.90 -7.18
N GLY A 217 14.82 8.86 -6.05
CA GLY A 217 15.94 9.76 -5.76
C GLY A 217 17.09 9.57 -6.73
N LEU A 218 17.52 8.33 -6.97
CA LEU A 218 18.65 8.03 -7.86
C LEU A 218 18.42 8.56 -9.29
N PHE A 219 17.23 8.37 -9.84
CA PHE A 219 16.95 8.89 -11.19
C PHE A 219 16.92 10.41 -11.22
N HIS A 220 16.38 11.04 -10.18
CA HIS A 220 16.44 12.49 -10.06
C HIS A 220 17.89 13.01 -9.97
N ASP A 221 18.74 12.38 -9.18
CA ASP A 221 20.14 12.78 -9.02
C ASP A 221 20.96 12.61 -10.32
N ILE A 222 20.68 11.56 -11.10
CA ILE A 222 21.42 11.29 -12.35
C ILE A 222 20.90 12.11 -13.52
N TYR A 223 19.57 12.25 -13.66
CA TYR A 223 18.93 12.81 -14.86
C TYR A 223 18.28 14.18 -14.62
N GLY A 224 18.26 14.68 -13.39
CA GLY A 224 17.58 15.93 -13.04
C GLY A 224 16.05 15.86 -13.15
N SER A 225 15.47 14.66 -13.24
CA SER A 225 14.02 14.45 -13.44
C SER A 225 13.56 13.13 -12.81
N TYR A 226 12.29 13.11 -12.37
CA TYR A 226 11.61 11.90 -11.91
C TYR A 226 10.98 11.06 -13.03
N ASP A 227 11.09 11.47 -14.30
CA ASP A 227 10.36 10.84 -15.41
C ASP A 227 10.63 9.34 -15.53
N TYR A 228 11.88 8.91 -15.40
CA TYR A 228 12.24 7.49 -15.44
C TYR A 228 11.61 6.68 -14.29
N ALA A 229 11.48 7.28 -13.11
CA ALA A 229 10.80 6.64 -11.98
C ALA A 229 9.31 6.47 -12.26
N TRP A 230 8.67 7.46 -12.86
CA TRP A 230 7.26 7.40 -13.25
C TRP A 230 7.02 6.39 -14.37
N TYR A 231 7.88 6.35 -15.39
CA TYR A 231 7.78 5.35 -16.45
C TYR A 231 7.94 3.93 -15.92
N LEU A 232 8.89 3.72 -15.00
CA LEU A 232 9.04 2.44 -14.33
C LEU A 232 7.79 2.08 -13.50
N ALA A 233 7.20 3.03 -12.79
CA ALA A 233 5.97 2.82 -12.04
C ALA A 233 4.81 2.39 -12.95
N ILE A 234 4.65 3.01 -14.12
CA ILE A 234 3.65 2.62 -15.13
C ILE A 234 3.91 1.20 -15.63
N ALA A 235 5.16 0.87 -15.98
CA ALA A 235 5.53 -0.47 -16.44
C ALA A 235 5.24 -1.53 -15.37
N LEU A 236 5.57 -1.25 -14.10
CA LEU A 236 5.27 -2.11 -12.97
C LEU A 236 3.75 -2.25 -12.72
N SER A 237 2.96 -1.19 -12.95
CA SER A 237 1.50 -1.26 -12.89
C SER A 237 0.94 -2.27 -13.88
N ILE A 238 1.40 -2.21 -15.12
CA ILE A 238 0.99 -3.13 -16.19
C ILE A 238 1.42 -4.56 -15.84
N PHE A 239 2.66 -4.73 -15.43
CA PHE A 239 3.19 -6.02 -14.98
C PHE A 239 2.32 -6.60 -13.85
N ALA A 240 2.05 -5.82 -12.79
CA ALA A 240 1.25 -6.28 -11.67
C ALA A 240 -0.19 -6.64 -12.10
N ALA A 241 -0.83 -5.82 -12.94
CA ALA A 241 -2.16 -6.12 -13.44
C ALA A 241 -2.18 -7.48 -14.18
N ILE A 242 -1.19 -7.74 -15.04
CA ILE A 242 -1.09 -8.97 -15.83
C ILE A 242 -0.86 -10.20 -14.94
N ILE A 243 0.08 -10.14 -13.99
CA ILE A 243 0.43 -11.31 -13.17
C ILE A 243 -0.66 -11.71 -12.18
N HIS A 244 -1.62 -10.83 -11.86
CA HIS A 244 -2.77 -11.18 -11.02
C HIS A 244 -3.83 -11.99 -11.78
N VAL A 245 -3.91 -11.91 -13.11
CA VAL A 245 -4.93 -12.62 -13.91
C VAL A 245 -4.85 -14.15 -13.73
N PRO A 246 -3.68 -14.81 -13.81
CA PRO A 246 -3.58 -16.26 -13.70
C PRO A 246 -3.68 -16.81 -12.27
N ILE A 247 -3.76 -15.94 -11.23
CA ILE A 247 -3.90 -16.38 -9.84
C ILE A 247 -5.17 -17.23 -9.67
N LYS A 248 -5.03 -18.37 -9.01
CA LYS A 248 -6.14 -19.24 -8.61
C LYS A 248 -6.37 -19.03 -7.11
N GLU A 249 -7.58 -18.62 -6.73
CA GLU A 249 -7.99 -18.38 -5.35
C GLU A 249 -8.54 -19.64 -4.68
N GLU A 250 -8.04 -20.80 -5.08
CA GLU A 250 -8.52 -22.08 -4.54
C GLU A 250 -7.66 -22.50 -3.36
N PRO A 251 -8.28 -23.14 -2.34
CA PRO A 251 -7.53 -23.77 -1.26
C PRO A 251 -6.51 -24.77 -1.79
N VAL A 252 -5.37 -24.87 -1.14
CA VAL A 252 -4.36 -25.91 -1.42
C VAL A 252 -4.94 -27.31 -1.17
N LEU A 253 -4.37 -28.33 -1.81
CA LEU A 253 -4.91 -29.70 -1.80
C LEU A 253 -5.19 -30.21 -0.39
N ARG A 254 -4.33 -29.92 0.56
CA ARG A 254 -4.48 -30.31 1.97
C ARG A 254 -5.83 -29.86 2.55
N LEU A 255 -6.25 -28.63 2.29
CA LEU A 255 -7.51 -28.06 2.80
C LEU A 255 -8.74 -28.53 2.02
N LYS A 256 -8.56 -29.22 0.89
CA LYS A 256 -9.68 -29.82 0.13
C LYS A 256 -10.02 -31.24 0.62
N THR A 257 -9.10 -31.86 1.38
CA THR A 257 -9.23 -33.24 1.89
C THR A 257 -9.57 -33.33 3.37
N GLU A 258 -9.53 -32.20 4.09
CA GLU A 258 -10.06 -32.03 5.46
C GLU A 258 -11.53 -31.55 5.43
#